data_142024d44ba9a44709b39ba1bc808023
#
_entry.id   142024d44ba9a44709b39ba1bc808023
#
_cell.length_a   1.000
_cell.length_b   1.000
_cell.length_c   1.000
_cell.angle_alpha   90.00
_cell.angle_beta   90.00
_cell.angle_gamma   90.00
#
_symmetry.space_group_name_H-M   'P 1'
#
loop_
_entity.id
_entity.type
_entity.pdbx_description
1 polymer ?
#
loop_
_entity_poly.entity_id
_entity_poly.type
_entity_poly.pdbx_seq_one_letter_code
_entity_poly.pdbx_strand_id
1 'polypeptide(L)'
;TPQRLTPPLAAGAPWAFADGLIDSPRQRWLGVLEQHGRDQLVVVPLAGGEPQTLHQPADFCGYAVLSPSGRHLAWVEWQQPCLPWERSQLWLGRFDGDGALVDCRPIAGSSAGDAQAMAVFQPLWLANGDLVVAHDRSGWWNLERLAGADRATAGSAAPPAWQPLLPMQAEFAMPQWVYGMRTSCSDGERLLAAACSEGVWQLGRVALNGEGGDGWRPFDLPFDDLAAIDAANGRLVCLASSPRQGPGLLELDTASGRWRHGSAGPCPWPAEAISVPEALWFPGHQGRPTHAWLYAPPGGCDAGTPLLVKGHSGPTGMARTGLNLVIQYWTSRGWAVLDVNYGGSTGFGRAYRERLDGGWGVVDVDDCAAAARAVLAAGRASPERVAIEGGSAGGFTVLAALCFTDTFRAGACRYAVTDLGALARDTHRFEAGYLDGLVGPWPAARATYEARSPLLHAERITAPVIFFQGLDDAVVPPEQTERMAVALRNNGVPVQVHLFPGEGHGFRSSAVQLQVLEATEAFFRQVFAL
;
A
#
# COMPACT_ATOMS: atom_id res chain seq x y z
N THR A 1 -32.36 10.96 7.46
CA THR A 1 -32.33 10.29 6.15
C THR A 1 -31.28 10.98 5.29
N PRO A 2 -30.38 10.26 4.63
CA PRO A 2 -29.41 10.87 3.71
C PRO A 2 -30.14 11.70 2.64
N GLN A 3 -29.59 12.88 2.33
CA GLN A 3 -30.09 13.74 1.27
C GLN A 3 -29.06 13.75 0.14
N ARG A 4 -29.52 13.51 -1.08
CA ARG A 4 -28.68 13.61 -2.28
C ARG A 4 -28.42 15.08 -2.61
N LEU A 5 -27.15 15.44 -2.84
CA LEU A 5 -26.74 16.80 -3.22
C LEU A 5 -26.71 16.99 -4.74
N THR A 6 -26.39 15.95 -5.51
CA THR A 6 -26.31 16.04 -6.97
C THR A 6 -27.64 15.69 -7.63
N PRO A 7 -27.95 16.21 -8.82
CA PRO A 7 -29.12 15.80 -9.59
C PRO A 7 -29.05 14.30 -9.96
N PRO A 8 -30.19 13.70 -10.36
CA PRO A 8 -30.19 12.36 -10.93
C PRO A 8 -29.33 12.30 -12.20
N LEU A 9 -28.47 11.28 -12.31
CA LEU A 9 -27.67 11.08 -13.50
C LEU A 9 -28.53 10.65 -14.69
N ALA A 10 -28.20 11.18 -15.88
CA ALA A 10 -28.68 10.61 -17.13
C ALA A 10 -28.08 9.20 -17.32
N ALA A 11 -28.84 8.28 -17.92
CA ALA A 11 -28.38 6.94 -18.17
C ALA A 11 -27.11 6.96 -19.07
N GLY A 12 -26.03 6.32 -18.63
CA GLY A 12 -24.80 6.13 -19.40
C GLY A 12 -23.60 7.04 -19.07
N ALA A 13 -23.69 7.93 -18.09
CA ALA A 13 -22.54 8.72 -17.64
C ALA A 13 -22.38 8.62 -16.12
N PRO A 14 -21.73 7.56 -15.59
CA PRO A 14 -21.51 7.44 -14.16
C PRO A 14 -20.56 8.53 -13.67
N TRP A 15 -20.91 9.17 -12.56
CA TRP A 15 -20.02 10.05 -11.79
C TRP A 15 -19.46 9.26 -10.62
N ALA A 16 -18.15 9.30 -10.43
CA ALA A 16 -17.52 8.78 -9.23
C ALA A 16 -16.96 9.95 -8.41
N PHE A 17 -17.48 10.11 -7.19
CA PHE A 17 -17.01 11.13 -6.25
C PHE A 17 -16.10 10.50 -5.21
N ALA A 18 -14.99 11.19 -4.89
CA ALA A 18 -14.02 10.75 -3.90
C ALA A 18 -13.40 11.93 -3.15
N ASP A 19 -12.75 11.61 -2.04
CA ASP A 19 -11.80 12.44 -1.30
C ASP A 19 -12.34 13.86 -0.98
N GLY A 20 -13.55 13.90 -0.40
CA GLY A 20 -14.26 15.16 -0.20
C GLY A 20 -14.12 15.75 1.19
N LEU A 21 -14.21 17.08 1.25
CA LEU A 21 -14.29 17.89 2.47
C LEU A 21 -15.47 18.86 2.39
N ILE A 22 -15.84 19.44 3.53
CA ILE A 22 -16.85 20.49 3.61
C ILE A 22 -16.18 21.86 3.67
N ASP A 23 -16.38 22.68 2.65
CA ASP A 23 -16.05 24.11 2.62
C ASP A 23 -17.20 24.88 3.31
N SER A 24 -17.18 24.88 4.65
CA SER A 24 -18.25 25.49 5.46
C SER A 24 -18.44 26.99 5.20
N PRO A 25 -17.37 27.81 5.05
CA PRO A 25 -17.53 29.23 4.71
C PRO A 25 -18.35 29.47 3.44
N ARG A 26 -18.26 28.58 2.45
CA ARG A 26 -18.95 28.70 1.16
C ARG A 26 -20.14 27.77 1.01
N GLN A 27 -20.50 27.04 2.08
CA GLN A 27 -21.64 26.10 2.12
C GLN A 27 -21.66 25.10 0.96
N ARG A 28 -20.51 24.46 0.70
CA ARG A 28 -20.35 23.51 -0.39
C ARG A 28 -19.49 22.31 0.02
N TRP A 29 -19.74 21.16 -0.61
CA TRP A 29 -18.83 20.03 -0.63
C TRP A 29 -17.74 20.29 -1.69
N LEU A 30 -16.49 19.94 -1.42
CA LEU A 30 -15.36 20.04 -2.33
C LEU A 30 -14.66 18.67 -2.38
N GLY A 31 -14.32 18.19 -3.56
CA GLY A 31 -13.62 16.92 -3.71
C GLY A 31 -13.36 16.56 -5.16
N VAL A 32 -13.00 15.32 -5.40
CA VAL A 32 -12.70 14.78 -6.73
C VAL A 32 -13.97 14.23 -7.38
N LEU A 33 -14.19 14.58 -8.64
CA LEU A 33 -15.15 13.95 -9.55
C LEU A 33 -14.38 13.26 -10.68
N GLU A 34 -14.50 11.95 -10.79
CA GLU A 34 -14.11 11.23 -12.01
C GLU A 34 -15.31 11.13 -12.94
N GLN A 35 -15.11 11.60 -14.18
CA GLN A 35 -16.10 11.53 -15.24
C GLN A 35 -15.40 11.33 -16.59
N HIS A 36 -15.87 10.36 -17.39
CA HIS A 36 -15.31 10.03 -18.70
C HIS A 36 -13.79 9.77 -18.68
N GLY A 37 -13.28 9.12 -17.63
CA GLY A 37 -11.86 8.81 -17.49
C GLY A 37 -10.98 10.02 -17.16
N ARG A 38 -11.55 11.11 -16.59
CA ARG A 38 -10.82 12.31 -16.17
C ARG A 38 -11.22 12.72 -14.77
N ASP A 39 -10.23 13.03 -13.94
CA ASP A 39 -10.47 13.64 -12.65
C ASP A 39 -10.65 15.14 -12.78
N GLN A 40 -11.48 15.70 -11.91
CA GLN A 40 -11.69 17.14 -11.74
C GLN A 40 -11.77 17.44 -10.24
N LEU A 41 -11.20 18.53 -9.82
CA LEU A 41 -11.49 19.07 -8.50
C LEU A 41 -12.77 19.92 -8.61
N VAL A 42 -13.82 19.50 -7.92
CA VAL A 42 -15.16 20.10 -8.08
C VAL A 42 -15.74 20.54 -6.74
N VAL A 43 -16.76 21.40 -6.83
CA VAL A 43 -17.63 21.73 -5.69
C VAL A 43 -19.08 21.40 -6.01
N VAL A 44 -19.84 21.03 -4.96
CA VAL A 44 -21.28 20.83 -5.00
C VAL A 44 -21.91 21.64 -3.87
N PRO A 45 -22.88 22.54 -4.12
CA PRO A 45 -23.54 23.28 -3.05
C PRO A 45 -24.23 22.34 -2.05
N LEU A 46 -24.15 22.63 -0.75
CA LEU A 46 -24.83 21.82 0.28
C LEU A 46 -26.36 21.91 0.18
N ALA A 47 -26.88 22.94 -0.49
CA ALA A 47 -28.31 23.05 -0.84
C ALA A 47 -28.70 22.15 -2.03
N GLY A 48 -27.73 21.51 -2.67
CA GLY A 48 -27.91 20.71 -3.88
C GLY A 48 -27.66 21.50 -5.15
N GLY A 49 -27.25 20.82 -6.21
CA GLY A 49 -26.98 21.41 -7.53
C GLY A 49 -26.00 20.59 -8.36
N GLU A 50 -25.71 21.11 -9.56
CA GLU A 50 -24.70 20.53 -10.45
C GLU A 50 -23.28 20.73 -9.89
N PRO A 51 -22.37 19.75 -10.04
CA PRO A 51 -20.96 19.92 -9.75
C PRO A 51 -20.36 21.06 -10.59
N GLN A 52 -19.58 21.91 -9.96
CA GLN A 52 -18.84 22.98 -10.62
C GLN A 52 -17.34 22.73 -10.53
N THR A 53 -16.65 22.72 -11.67
CA THR A 53 -15.20 22.49 -11.72
C THR A 53 -14.46 23.70 -11.16
N LEU A 54 -13.61 23.46 -10.15
CA LEU A 54 -12.66 24.43 -9.61
C LEU A 54 -11.31 24.38 -10.32
N HIS A 55 -10.84 23.16 -10.62
CA HIS A 55 -9.55 22.94 -11.23
C HIS A 55 -9.55 21.63 -12.01
N GLN A 56 -8.80 21.63 -13.12
CA GLN A 56 -8.62 20.47 -13.99
C GLN A 56 -7.16 20.02 -13.91
N PRO A 57 -6.85 18.90 -13.23
CA PRO A 57 -5.52 18.33 -13.23
C PRO A 57 -5.14 17.75 -14.60
N ALA A 58 -3.87 17.43 -14.79
CA ALA A 58 -3.43 16.75 -16.01
C ALA A 58 -4.09 15.37 -16.13
N ASP A 59 -4.04 14.56 -15.07
CA ASP A 59 -4.68 13.24 -15.00
C ASP A 59 -5.44 13.03 -13.70
N PHE A 60 -4.76 13.07 -12.55
CA PHE A 60 -5.28 12.70 -11.24
C PHE A 60 -5.07 13.79 -10.21
N CYS A 61 -5.98 13.91 -9.26
CA CYS A 61 -5.81 14.76 -8.08
C CYS A 61 -6.46 14.12 -6.84
N GLY A 62 -6.07 14.61 -5.66
CA GLY A 62 -6.67 14.22 -4.40
C GLY A 62 -6.04 14.92 -3.20
N TYR A 63 -6.43 14.50 -2.00
CA TYR A 63 -5.92 15.03 -0.73
C TYR A 63 -6.10 16.55 -0.59
N ALA A 64 -7.23 17.07 -1.09
CA ALA A 64 -7.55 18.47 -0.96
C ALA A 64 -7.77 18.86 0.50
N VAL A 65 -7.11 19.94 0.95
CA VAL A 65 -7.23 20.47 2.31
C VAL A 65 -7.38 21.99 2.29
N LEU A 66 -8.37 22.49 3.03
CA LEU A 66 -8.67 23.90 3.14
C LEU A 66 -7.84 24.54 4.26
N SER A 67 -7.26 25.71 4.01
CA SER A 67 -6.50 26.44 5.02
C SER A 67 -7.39 26.94 6.17
N PRO A 68 -6.84 27.20 7.36
CA PRO A 68 -7.60 27.69 8.51
C PRO A 68 -8.39 28.97 8.22
N SER A 69 -7.85 29.87 7.41
CA SER A 69 -8.56 31.09 6.98
C SER A 69 -9.64 30.84 5.93
N GLY A 70 -9.69 29.66 5.35
CA GLY A 70 -10.55 29.33 4.21
C GLY A 70 -10.15 30.01 2.90
N ARG A 71 -9.00 30.72 2.85
CA ARG A 71 -8.57 31.46 1.65
C ARG A 71 -7.76 30.65 0.66
N HIS A 72 -7.10 29.56 1.13
CA HIS A 72 -6.25 28.73 0.30
C HIS A 72 -6.72 27.28 0.32
N LEU A 73 -6.48 26.60 -0.79
CA LEU A 73 -6.63 25.16 -0.94
C LEU A 73 -5.27 24.58 -1.33
N ALA A 74 -4.87 23.50 -0.66
CA ALA A 74 -3.75 22.68 -1.08
C ALA A 74 -4.25 21.30 -1.48
N TRP A 75 -3.67 20.69 -2.52
CA TRP A 75 -4.02 19.35 -3.01
C TRP A 75 -2.84 18.70 -3.69
N VAL A 76 -2.89 17.38 -3.91
CA VAL A 76 -1.87 16.60 -4.60
C VAL A 76 -2.33 16.28 -6.01
N GLU A 77 -1.43 16.39 -7.00
CA GLU A 77 -1.63 15.93 -8.38
C GLU A 77 -0.53 14.95 -8.78
N TRP A 78 -0.89 14.01 -9.63
CA TRP A 78 0.04 13.13 -10.32
C TRP A 78 -0.46 12.81 -11.73
N GLN A 79 0.43 12.41 -12.61
CA GLN A 79 0.11 12.16 -14.01
C GLN A 79 0.81 10.93 -14.55
N GLN A 80 0.16 10.32 -15.54
CA GLN A 80 0.74 9.19 -16.28
C GLN A 80 2.11 9.54 -16.88
N PRO A 81 3.07 8.56 -16.95
CA PRO A 81 2.90 7.16 -16.53
C PRO A 81 3.14 6.91 -15.04
N CYS A 82 3.44 7.96 -14.24
CA CYS A 82 3.90 7.81 -12.86
C CYS A 82 2.74 7.58 -11.89
N LEU A 83 2.96 6.72 -10.90
CA LEU A 83 2.09 6.56 -9.74
C LEU A 83 2.40 7.66 -8.71
N PRO A 84 1.45 7.98 -7.79
CA PRO A 84 1.62 9.10 -6.85
C PRO A 84 2.78 8.93 -5.86
N TRP A 85 3.26 7.70 -5.62
CA TRP A 85 4.45 7.43 -4.80
C TRP A 85 5.77 7.46 -5.57
N GLU A 86 5.73 7.52 -6.90
CA GLU A 86 6.90 7.69 -7.75
C GLU A 86 7.17 9.18 -7.98
N ARG A 87 6.13 9.89 -8.45
CA ARG A 87 6.16 11.34 -8.71
C ARG A 87 4.78 11.94 -8.46
N SER A 88 4.74 12.97 -7.64
CA SER A 88 3.53 13.77 -7.42
C SER A 88 3.89 15.19 -7.02
N GLN A 89 2.96 16.10 -7.21
CA GLN A 89 3.13 17.53 -6.92
C GLN A 89 2.11 17.98 -5.89
N LEU A 90 2.55 18.77 -4.93
CA LEU A 90 1.67 19.54 -4.05
C LEU A 90 1.35 20.86 -4.73
N TRP A 91 0.08 21.10 -4.93
CA TRP A 91 -0.45 22.33 -5.51
C TRP A 91 -1.04 23.24 -4.43
N LEU A 92 -1.00 24.54 -4.68
CA LEU A 92 -1.61 25.57 -3.85
C LEU A 92 -2.37 26.53 -4.74
N GLY A 93 -3.63 26.80 -4.40
CA GLY A 93 -4.48 27.80 -5.03
C GLY A 93 -5.13 28.71 -4.01
N ARG A 94 -5.56 29.88 -4.43
CA ARG A 94 -6.25 30.88 -3.62
C ARG A 94 -7.69 31.05 -4.10
N PHE A 95 -8.64 31.17 -3.18
CA PHE A 95 -10.01 31.55 -3.53
C PHE A 95 -10.12 33.06 -3.70
N ASP A 96 -10.79 33.46 -4.78
CA ASP A 96 -11.20 34.86 -4.99
C ASP A 96 -12.50 35.21 -4.25
N GLY A 97 -13.01 36.44 -4.49
CA GLY A 97 -14.23 36.93 -3.85
C GLY A 97 -15.51 36.17 -4.24
N ASP A 98 -15.52 35.56 -5.41
CA ASP A 98 -16.62 34.75 -5.94
C ASP A 98 -16.51 33.26 -5.59
N GLY A 99 -15.43 32.89 -4.94
CA GLY A 99 -15.15 31.49 -4.51
C GLY A 99 -14.62 30.62 -5.62
N ALA A 100 -14.13 31.20 -6.72
CA ALA A 100 -13.35 30.49 -7.73
C ALA A 100 -11.90 30.30 -7.28
N LEU A 101 -11.25 29.22 -7.73
CA LEU A 101 -9.87 28.94 -7.40
C LEU A 101 -8.93 29.58 -8.44
N VAL A 102 -8.06 30.46 -7.97
CA VAL A 102 -7.13 31.25 -8.78
C VAL A 102 -5.70 31.08 -8.27
N ASP A 103 -4.71 31.54 -9.06
CA ASP A 103 -3.28 31.49 -8.73
C ASP A 103 -2.78 30.07 -8.43
N CYS A 104 -3.36 29.05 -9.07
CA CYS A 104 -3.00 27.64 -8.88
C CYS A 104 -1.57 27.36 -9.39
N ARG A 105 -0.72 26.80 -8.55
CA ARG A 105 0.64 26.42 -8.94
C ARG A 105 1.18 25.26 -8.09
N PRO A 106 2.11 24.46 -8.63
CA PRO A 106 2.85 23.49 -7.83
C PRO A 106 3.83 24.20 -6.88
N ILE A 107 3.97 23.68 -5.67
CA ILE A 107 4.82 24.25 -4.62
C ILE A 107 5.80 23.25 -4.02
N ALA A 108 5.66 21.96 -4.27
CA ALA A 108 6.58 20.88 -3.88
C ALA A 108 6.38 19.65 -4.79
N GLY A 109 7.31 18.70 -4.70
CA GLY A 109 7.26 17.44 -5.46
C GLY A 109 7.81 17.57 -6.87
N SER A 110 7.49 16.62 -7.75
CA SER A 110 7.95 16.60 -9.15
C SER A 110 6.87 16.08 -10.11
N SER A 111 6.93 16.57 -11.36
CA SER A 111 6.16 16.05 -12.49
C SER A 111 6.90 14.94 -13.22
N ALA A 112 6.25 14.28 -14.18
CA ALA A 112 6.82 13.22 -14.99
C ALA A 112 8.07 13.67 -15.81
N GLY A 113 8.16 14.98 -16.16
CA GLY A 113 9.26 15.54 -16.94
C GLY A 113 10.47 16.02 -16.14
N ASP A 114 10.41 16.05 -14.81
CA ASP A 114 11.48 16.58 -13.99
C ASP A 114 12.67 15.61 -13.89
N ALA A 115 13.88 16.16 -13.82
CA ALA A 115 15.10 15.36 -13.76
C ALA A 115 15.20 14.48 -12.51
N GLN A 116 14.72 14.98 -11.38
CA GLN A 116 14.68 14.25 -10.10
C GLN A 116 13.26 13.79 -9.78
N ALA A 117 13.12 12.51 -9.49
CA ALA A 117 11.86 11.96 -9.03
C ALA A 117 11.63 12.31 -7.55
N MET A 118 10.46 12.89 -7.25
CA MET A 118 10.04 13.25 -5.90
C MET A 118 8.53 13.04 -5.76
N ALA A 119 8.11 12.50 -4.65
CA ALA A 119 6.71 12.30 -4.32
C ALA A 119 6.33 13.06 -3.05
N VAL A 120 5.09 13.51 -2.99
CA VAL A 120 4.49 14.17 -1.83
C VAL A 120 3.27 13.39 -1.35
N PHE A 121 3.01 13.44 -0.06
CA PHE A 121 1.88 12.73 0.53
C PHE A 121 1.21 13.57 1.59
N GLN A 122 -0.12 13.60 1.55
CA GLN A 122 -1.01 14.11 2.59
C GLN A 122 -0.63 15.52 3.10
N PRO A 123 -0.98 16.61 2.37
CA PRO A 123 -0.86 17.96 2.91
C PRO A 123 -1.75 18.14 4.16
N LEU A 124 -1.26 18.93 5.11
CA LEU A 124 -1.94 19.22 6.36
C LEU A 124 -1.72 20.68 6.76
N TRP A 125 -2.80 21.43 7.00
CA TRP A 125 -2.71 22.77 7.55
C TRP A 125 -2.63 22.74 9.08
N LEU A 126 -1.71 23.51 9.65
CA LEU A 126 -1.66 23.79 11.08
C LEU A 126 -2.52 25.03 11.40
N ALA A 127 -3.00 25.13 12.63
CA ALA A 127 -3.86 26.24 13.07
C ALA A 127 -3.21 27.64 12.91
N ASN A 128 -1.89 27.72 12.95
CA ASN A 128 -1.12 28.96 12.73
C ASN A 128 -0.98 29.38 11.25
N GLY A 129 -1.52 28.59 10.33
CA GLY A 129 -1.46 28.83 8.89
C GLY A 129 -0.20 28.30 8.19
N ASP A 130 0.58 27.46 8.86
CA ASP A 130 1.67 26.71 8.22
C ASP A 130 1.12 25.49 7.51
N LEU A 131 1.74 25.12 6.38
CA LEU A 131 1.41 23.91 5.63
C LEU A 131 2.50 22.85 5.85
N VAL A 132 2.08 21.63 6.18
CA VAL A 132 2.96 20.46 6.35
C VAL A 132 2.65 19.44 5.28
N VAL A 133 3.67 18.74 4.80
CA VAL A 133 3.54 17.64 3.83
C VAL A 133 4.62 16.59 4.10
N ALA A 134 4.34 15.32 3.86
CA ALA A 134 5.40 14.33 3.74
C ALA A 134 6.01 14.40 2.34
N HIS A 135 7.35 14.50 2.26
CA HIS A 135 8.10 14.65 1.02
C HIS A 135 9.32 13.75 1.02
N ASP A 136 9.59 13.04 -0.07
CA ASP A 136 10.63 12.00 -0.11
C ASP A 136 11.98 12.44 -0.71
N ARG A 137 12.21 13.75 -0.90
CA ARG A 137 13.46 14.28 -1.45
C ARG A 137 14.72 13.93 -0.66
N SER A 138 14.57 13.59 0.63
CA SER A 138 15.67 13.13 1.51
C SER A 138 16.03 11.66 1.32
N GLY A 139 15.29 10.91 0.48
CA GLY A 139 15.34 9.46 0.38
C GLY A 139 14.37 8.74 1.33
N TRP A 140 13.65 9.49 2.16
CA TRP A 140 12.62 9.02 3.07
C TRP A 140 11.44 9.98 3.04
N TRP A 141 10.22 9.52 3.14
CA TRP A 141 9.07 10.40 3.32
C TRP A 141 9.11 11.08 4.68
N ASN A 142 9.85 12.18 4.76
CA ASN A 142 9.93 12.99 5.96
C ASN A 142 8.96 14.18 5.92
N LEU A 143 8.54 14.66 7.10
CA LEU A 143 7.66 15.81 7.21
C LEU A 143 8.43 17.11 7.01
N GLU A 144 7.89 17.98 6.16
CA GLU A 144 8.40 19.31 5.87
C GLU A 144 7.32 20.35 6.08
N ARG A 145 7.72 21.55 6.48
CA ARG A 145 6.85 22.69 6.78
C ARG A 145 7.12 23.86 5.85
N LEU A 146 6.07 24.46 5.34
CA LEU A 146 6.08 25.78 4.70
C LEU A 146 5.42 26.77 5.65
N ALA A 147 6.23 27.61 6.29
CA ALA A 147 5.78 28.59 7.26
C ALA A 147 4.93 29.68 6.62
N GLY A 148 3.80 30.03 7.25
CA GLY A 148 2.94 31.13 6.85
C GLY A 148 2.28 30.96 5.47
N ALA A 149 2.13 29.75 4.98
CA ALA A 149 1.54 29.45 3.66
C ALA A 149 0.12 30.04 3.48
N ASP A 150 -0.68 30.11 4.56
CA ASP A 150 -2.02 30.73 4.54
C ASP A 150 -2.00 32.26 4.45
N ARG A 151 -0.84 32.90 4.56
CA ARG A 151 -0.63 34.34 4.38
C ARG A 151 -0.02 34.70 3.03
N ALA A 152 0.25 33.70 2.19
CA ALA A 152 0.82 33.92 0.87
C ALA A 152 -0.08 34.83 0.02
N THR A 153 0.51 35.88 -0.54
CA THR A 153 -0.18 36.83 -1.42
C THR A 153 0.05 36.48 -2.88
N ALA A 154 -0.86 36.91 -3.75
CA ALA A 154 -0.69 36.77 -5.18
C ALA A 154 0.65 37.39 -5.63
N GLY A 155 1.37 36.69 -6.52
CA GLY A 155 2.58 37.24 -7.18
C GLY A 155 3.89 37.04 -6.42
N SER A 156 3.95 36.27 -5.33
CA SER A 156 5.25 35.91 -4.75
C SER A 156 6.03 35.01 -5.72
N ALA A 157 7.04 35.58 -6.39
CA ALA A 157 7.90 34.87 -7.34
C ALA A 157 8.99 34.01 -6.68
N ALA A 158 9.18 34.14 -5.37
CA ALA A 158 10.19 33.35 -4.64
C ALA A 158 9.74 31.89 -4.53
N PRO A 159 10.64 30.92 -4.76
CA PRO A 159 10.32 29.51 -4.53
C PRO A 159 9.97 29.26 -3.06
N PRO A 160 9.05 28.36 -2.75
CA PRO A 160 8.66 28.04 -1.38
C PRO A 160 9.87 27.52 -0.58
N ALA A 161 10.11 28.10 0.60
CA ALA A 161 11.21 27.72 1.49
C ALA A 161 10.72 26.62 2.46
N TRP A 162 10.71 25.39 2.00
CA TRP A 162 10.37 24.22 2.81
C TRP A 162 11.45 23.94 3.87
N GLN A 163 11.02 23.72 5.08
CA GLN A 163 11.86 23.45 6.24
C GLN A 163 11.63 21.99 6.69
N PRO A 164 12.67 21.13 6.72
CA PRO A 164 12.56 19.82 7.31
C PRO A 164 12.17 19.93 8.78
N LEU A 165 11.12 19.24 9.22
CA LEU A 165 10.72 19.19 10.63
C LEU A 165 11.51 18.13 11.38
N LEU A 166 11.69 16.96 10.75
CA LEU A 166 12.25 15.81 11.44
C LEU A 166 12.96 14.88 10.41
N PRO A 167 14.22 15.19 10.05
CA PRO A 167 15.01 14.29 9.20
C PRO A 167 15.33 13.00 9.97
N MET A 168 14.76 11.87 9.51
CA MET A 168 15.05 10.55 10.09
C MET A 168 14.86 9.43 9.06
N GLN A 169 15.49 8.29 9.32
CA GLN A 169 15.33 7.08 8.51
C GLN A 169 14.00 6.39 8.88
N ALA A 170 12.92 7.05 8.53
CA ALA A 170 11.55 6.56 8.71
C ALA A 170 10.62 7.17 7.67
N GLU A 171 9.54 6.46 7.37
CA GLU A 171 8.50 6.85 6.44
C GLU A 171 7.32 7.45 7.18
N PHE A 172 7.01 8.73 6.96
CA PHE A 172 5.78 9.39 7.40
C PHE A 172 4.69 9.37 6.32
N ALA A 173 4.75 8.41 5.44
CA ALA A 173 3.81 8.19 4.36
C ALA A 173 3.70 6.71 4.01
N MET A 174 2.78 6.41 3.12
CA MET A 174 2.58 5.10 2.51
C MET A 174 2.14 5.28 1.05
N PRO A 175 2.27 4.26 0.17
CA PRO A 175 1.77 4.34 -1.20
C PRO A 175 0.28 4.66 -1.23
N GLN A 176 -0.10 5.63 -2.04
CA GLN A 176 -1.48 6.15 -2.15
C GLN A 176 -2.34 5.28 -3.08
N TRP A 177 -2.52 4.01 -2.71
CA TRP A 177 -3.34 3.07 -3.49
C TRP A 177 -4.83 3.46 -3.51
N VAL A 178 -5.28 4.13 -2.46
CA VAL A 178 -6.66 4.59 -2.30
C VAL A 178 -6.68 5.97 -1.63
N TYR A 179 -7.76 6.70 -1.82
CA TYR A 179 -7.97 7.96 -1.10
C TYR A 179 -8.18 7.74 0.40
N GLY A 180 -7.96 8.81 1.18
CA GLY A 180 -8.20 8.82 2.62
C GLY A 180 -7.12 8.16 3.48
N MET A 181 -6.00 7.70 2.88
CA MET A 181 -4.85 7.21 3.64
C MET A 181 -4.19 8.37 4.39
N ARG A 182 -3.97 8.21 5.69
CA ARG A 182 -3.43 9.28 6.56
C ARG A 182 -2.41 8.73 7.53
N THR A 183 -1.27 9.42 7.63
CA THR A 183 -0.17 9.13 8.55
C THR A 183 0.18 10.30 9.43
N SER A 184 -0.41 11.49 9.20
CA SER A 184 -0.23 12.68 10.03
C SER A 184 -1.55 13.40 10.28
N CYS A 185 -1.67 14.09 11.43
CA CYS A 185 -2.83 14.89 11.80
C CYS A 185 -2.43 15.98 12.80
N SER A 186 -3.35 16.91 13.07
CA SER A 186 -3.18 17.91 14.13
C SER A 186 -4.39 17.90 15.04
N ASP A 187 -4.17 17.98 16.35
CA ASP A 187 -5.24 18.13 17.35
C ASP A 187 -5.63 19.62 17.58
N GLY A 188 -5.06 20.53 16.77
CA GLY A 188 -5.21 21.99 16.89
C GLY A 188 -4.01 22.67 17.56
N GLU A 189 -3.28 21.97 18.41
CA GLU A 189 -2.08 22.47 19.11
C GLU A 189 -0.80 21.74 18.69
N ARG A 190 -0.91 20.44 18.42
CA ARG A 190 0.22 19.54 18.20
C ARG A 190 0.16 18.93 16.81
N LEU A 191 1.32 18.70 16.22
CA LEU A 191 1.48 17.82 15.05
C LEU A 191 1.75 16.40 15.55
N LEU A 192 0.95 15.46 15.09
CA LEU A 192 0.97 14.06 15.44
C LEU A 192 1.20 13.25 14.17
N ALA A 193 2.00 12.20 14.25
CA ALA A 193 2.28 11.36 13.09
C ALA A 193 2.49 9.89 13.46
N ALA A 194 2.21 9.01 12.51
CA ALA A 194 2.68 7.64 12.49
C ALA A 194 3.93 7.57 11.60
N ALA A 195 5.00 7.00 12.11
CA ALA A 195 6.26 6.79 11.41
C ALA A 195 6.56 5.30 11.30
N CYS A 196 6.95 4.85 10.11
CA CYS A 196 7.38 3.48 9.87
C CYS A 196 8.90 3.42 9.70
N SER A 197 9.56 2.62 10.51
CA SER A 197 10.99 2.32 10.38
C SER A 197 11.19 0.82 10.41
N GLU A 198 11.89 0.28 9.41
CA GLU A 198 12.16 -1.16 9.27
C GLU A 198 10.88 -2.03 9.38
N GLY A 199 9.77 -1.54 8.80
CA GLY A 199 8.49 -2.25 8.80
C GLY A 199 7.66 -2.14 10.07
N VAL A 200 8.12 -1.39 11.08
CA VAL A 200 7.43 -1.18 12.38
C VAL A 200 6.89 0.25 12.46
N TRP A 201 5.61 0.39 12.75
CA TRP A 201 4.96 1.68 12.92
C TRP A 201 4.98 2.15 14.37
N GLN A 202 5.24 3.44 14.55
CA GLN A 202 5.16 4.12 15.84
C GLN A 202 4.31 5.38 15.71
N LEU A 203 3.49 5.68 16.71
CA LEU A 203 2.73 6.92 16.82
C LEU A 203 3.46 7.89 17.74
N GLY A 204 3.59 9.16 17.33
CA GLY A 204 4.29 10.13 18.14
C GLY A 204 3.92 11.58 17.87
N ARG A 205 4.49 12.47 18.65
CA ARG A 205 4.42 13.94 18.48
C ARG A 205 5.62 14.41 17.70
N VAL A 206 5.39 15.37 16.79
CA VAL A 206 6.44 16.04 16.02
C VAL A 206 6.61 17.47 16.52
N ALA A 207 7.83 17.85 16.91
CA ALA A 207 8.12 19.22 17.30
C ALA A 207 8.13 20.15 16.09
N LEU A 208 7.47 21.30 16.20
CA LEU A 208 7.37 22.28 15.12
C LEU A 208 8.60 23.20 15.02
N ASN A 209 9.37 23.32 16.07
CA ASN A 209 10.46 24.29 16.20
C ASN A 209 11.81 23.59 16.23
N GLY A 210 12.20 22.74 15.39
CA GLY A 210 13.55 22.19 15.11
C GLY A 210 14.66 22.30 16.19
N GLU A 211 14.33 22.68 17.43
CA GLU A 211 15.26 22.90 18.52
C GLU A 211 15.57 21.59 19.25
N GLY A 212 16.77 21.08 18.98
CA GLY A 212 17.39 19.99 19.73
C GLY A 212 16.91 18.60 19.36
N GLY A 213 17.76 17.59 19.43
CA GLY A 213 17.57 16.19 19.02
C GLY A 213 16.33 15.39 19.51
N ASP A 214 15.36 16.06 20.10
CA ASP A 214 14.08 15.52 20.59
C ASP A 214 12.88 15.87 19.70
N GLY A 215 13.06 16.05 18.40
CA GLY A 215 11.98 16.39 17.46
C GLY A 215 10.88 15.33 17.36
N TRP A 216 11.19 14.07 17.59
CA TRP A 216 10.26 12.94 17.61
C TRP A 216 10.05 12.43 19.03
N ARG A 217 8.81 12.39 19.48
CA ARG A 217 8.42 11.87 20.80
C ARG A 217 7.35 10.80 20.63
N PRO A 218 7.74 9.52 20.54
CA PRO A 218 6.78 8.43 20.43
C PRO A 218 5.94 8.34 21.71
N PHE A 219 4.68 7.92 21.53
CA PHE A 219 3.85 7.47 22.64
C PHE A 219 4.26 6.05 23.04
N ASP A 220 4.19 5.75 24.32
CA ASP A 220 4.37 4.39 24.84
C ASP A 220 3.09 3.59 24.59
N LEU A 221 3.07 2.87 23.48
CA LEU A 221 1.92 2.09 23.00
C LEU A 221 2.36 0.67 22.65
N PRO A 222 1.52 -0.35 22.91
CA PRO A 222 1.84 -1.73 22.54
C PRO A 222 1.48 -2.06 21.07
N PHE A 223 1.28 -1.06 20.23
CA PHE A 223 0.85 -1.19 18.83
C PHE A 223 2.00 -0.80 17.89
N ASP A 224 2.25 -1.66 16.93
CA ASP A 224 3.31 -1.54 15.92
C ASP A 224 2.80 -1.64 14.47
N ASP A 225 1.47 -1.63 14.30
CA ASP A 225 0.79 -1.56 13.04
C ASP A 225 -0.36 -0.54 13.13
N LEU A 226 -0.21 0.60 12.42
CA LEU A 226 -1.06 1.78 12.54
C LEU A 226 -1.57 2.23 11.18
N ALA A 227 -2.81 2.71 11.12
CA ALA A 227 -3.42 3.26 9.91
C ALA A 227 -4.51 4.28 10.23
N ALA A 228 -4.84 5.15 9.25
CA ALA A 228 -6.00 6.04 9.27
C ALA A 228 -6.06 6.94 10.51
N ILE A 229 -4.98 7.68 10.79
CA ILE A 229 -4.92 8.57 11.95
C ILE A 229 -5.70 9.86 11.70
N ASP A 230 -6.43 10.31 12.72
CA ASP A 230 -7.08 11.62 12.75
C ASP A 230 -7.11 12.17 14.17
N ALA A 231 -7.17 13.50 14.33
CA ALA A 231 -7.18 14.11 15.65
C ALA A 231 -8.01 15.39 15.68
N ALA A 232 -8.63 15.64 16.84
CA ALA A 232 -9.31 16.89 17.15
C ALA A 232 -9.39 17.09 18.65
N ASN A 233 -9.34 18.34 19.12
CA ASN A 233 -9.61 18.73 20.51
C ASN A 233 -8.82 17.91 21.55
N GLY A 234 -7.52 17.70 21.32
CA GLY A 234 -6.63 16.97 22.22
C GLY A 234 -6.83 15.45 22.22
N ARG A 235 -7.57 14.90 21.26
CA ARG A 235 -7.77 13.46 21.09
C ARG A 235 -7.32 13.03 19.71
N LEU A 236 -6.67 11.86 19.66
CA LEU A 236 -6.33 11.17 18.41
C LEU A 236 -7.10 9.86 18.36
N VAL A 237 -7.53 9.49 17.18
CA VAL A 237 -8.09 8.18 16.84
C VAL A 237 -7.33 7.57 15.66
N CYS A 238 -7.12 6.26 15.70
CA CYS A 238 -6.56 5.53 14.57
C CYS A 238 -6.95 4.05 14.61
N LEU A 239 -6.73 3.34 13.51
CA LEU A 239 -6.70 1.89 13.52
C LEU A 239 -5.34 1.44 14.03
N ALA A 240 -5.34 0.57 15.03
CA ALA A 240 -4.12 0.05 15.63
C ALA A 240 -4.22 -1.46 15.84
N SER A 241 -3.12 -2.15 15.65
CA SER A 241 -2.93 -3.57 15.97
C SER A 241 -1.50 -3.84 16.42
N SER A 242 -1.29 -5.00 17.01
CA SER A 242 0.02 -5.54 17.35
C SER A 242 0.07 -7.02 16.99
N PRO A 243 1.22 -7.69 17.02
CA PRO A 243 1.29 -9.13 16.76
C PRO A 243 0.37 -9.98 17.65
N ARG A 244 0.00 -9.46 18.83
CA ARG A 244 -0.82 -10.18 19.81
C ARG A 244 -2.25 -9.64 19.95
N GLN A 245 -2.51 -8.47 19.40
CA GLN A 245 -3.80 -7.81 19.52
C GLN A 245 -4.33 -7.43 18.15
N GLY A 246 -5.50 -7.95 17.80
CA GLY A 246 -6.14 -7.72 16.50
C GLY A 246 -6.47 -6.25 16.25
N PRO A 247 -6.75 -5.90 14.99
CA PRO A 247 -7.05 -4.53 14.62
C PRO A 247 -8.26 -4.00 15.36
N GLY A 248 -8.21 -2.73 15.73
CA GLY A 248 -9.28 -2.05 16.43
C GLY A 248 -9.08 -0.55 16.46
N LEU A 249 -10.04 0.14 17.03
CA LEU A 249 -9.98 1.58 17.18
C LEU A 249 -9.19 1.95 18.43
N LEU A 250 -8.06 2.60 18.24
CA LEU A 250 -7.30 3.26 19.30
C LEU A 250 -7.81 4.69 19.47
N GLU A 251 -8.13 5.07 20.69
CA GLU A 251 -8.35 6.45 21.11
C GLU A 251 -7.27 6.85 22.11
N LEU A 252 -6.62 7.99 21.86
CA LEU A 252 -5.49 8.49 22.63
C LEU A 252 -5.74 9.95 23.04
N ASP A 253 -5.57 10.28 24.33
CA ASP A 253 -5.43 11.65 24.83
C ASP A 253 -4.03 12.17 24.51
N THR A 254 -3.95 13.19 23.64
CA THR A 254 -2.68 13.66 23.08
C THR A 254 -1.81 14.40 24.08
N ALA A 255 -2.35 14.88 25.20
CA ALA A 255 -1.59 15.55 26.25
C ALA A 255 -1.00 14.56 27.27
N SER A 256 -1.82 13.66 27.80
CA SER A 256 -1.42 12.71 28.85
C SER A 256 -0.83 11.40 28.32
N GLY A 257 -1.08 11.04 27.07
CA GLY A 257 -0.72 9.74 26.48
C GLY A 257 -1.62 8.59 26.95
N ARG A 258 -2.68 8.85 27.72
CA ARG A 258 -3.64 7.80 28.12
C ARG A 258 -4.43 7.35 26.92
N TRP A 259 -4.61 6.04 26.79
CA TRP A 259 -5.28 5.46 25.65
C TRP A 259 -6.29 4.36 26.03
N ARG A 260 -7.17 4.07 25.13
CA ARG A 260 -8.04 2.88 25.13
C ARG A 260 -8.09 2.29 23.72
N HIS A 261 -8.27 0.97 23.63
CA HIS A 261 -8.38 0.25 22.37
C HIS A 261 -9.60 -0.65 22.38
N GLY A 262 -10.42 -0.53 21.34
CA GLY A 262 -11.58 -1.40 21.09
C GLY A 262 -11.25 -2.35 19.95
N SER A 263 -10.93 -3.62 20.26
CA SER A 263 -10.67 -4.63 19.23
C SER A 263 -11.92 -4.91 18.41
N ALA A 264 -11.74 -5.15 17.11
CA ALA A 264 -12.83 -5.52 16.20
C ALA A 264 -13.43 -6.92 16.49
N GLY A 265 -12.70 -7.76 17.22
CA GLY A 265 -13.16 -9.09 17.63
C GLY A 265 -12.17 -9.79 18.57
N PRO A 266 -12.59 -10.86 19.25
CA PRO A 266 -11.69 -11.63 20.09
C PRO A 266 -10.67 -12.41 19.25
N CYS A 267 -9.44 -12.52 19.75
CA CYS A 267 -8.47 -13.45 19.19
C CYS A 267 -8.87 -14.89 19.59
N PRO A 268 -8.97 -15.84 18.65
CA PRO A 268 -9.36 -17.21 18.97
C PRO A 268 -8.26 -18.03 19.65
N TRP A 269 -7.01 -17.54 19.68
CA TRP A 269 -5.88 -18.21 20.31
C TRP A 269 -5.51 -17.57 21.65
N PRO A 270 -5.08 -18.35 22.64
CA PRO A 270 -4.48 -17.81 23.86
C PRO A 270 -3.16 -17.08 23.54
N ALA A 271 -2.82 -16.07 24.33
CA ALA A 271 -1.71 -15.17 24.03
C ALA A 271 -0.34 -15.89 23.88
N GLU A 272 -0.14 -16.97 24.61
CA GLU A 272 1.08 -17.81 24.56
C GLU A 272 1.18 -18.65 23.28
N ALA A 273 0.07 -18.92 22.61
CA ALA A 273 0.04 -19.67 21.35
C ALA A 273 0.18 -18.77 20.11
N ILE A 274 0.14 -17.44 20.30
CA ILE A 274 0.28 -16.49 19.19
C ILE A 274 1.76 -16.40 18.80
N SER A 275 2.05 -16.75 17.55
CA SER A 275 3.34 -16.51 16.94
C SER A 275 3.55 -15.01 16.69
N VAL A 276 4.64 -14.46 17.18
CA VAL A 276 5.04 -13.06 16.94
C VAL A 276 6.16 -13.01 15.89
N PRO A 277 6.20 -11.95 15.05
CA PRO A 277 7.23 -11.82 14.03
C PRO A 277 8.62 -11.60 14.63
N GLU A 278 9.58 -12.28 14.06
CA GLU A 278 11.01 -12.04 14.22
C GLU A 278 11.53 -11.37 12.96
N ALA A 279 12.22 -10.23 13.09
CA ALA A 279 12.84 -9.56 11.96
C ALA A 279 14.03 -10.37 11.46
N LEU A 280 14.02 -10.71 10.18
CA LEU A 280 15.10 -11.42 9.50
C LEU A 280 15.68 -10.53 8.40
N TRP A 281 16.98 -10.19 8.52
CA TRP A 281 17.75 -9.55 7.46
C TRP A 281 18.67 -10.58 6.79
N PHE A 282 18.68 -10.61 5.47
CA PHE A 282 19.46 -11.57 4.67
C PHE A 282 19.98 -10.92 3.39
N PRO A 283 21.04 -11.46 2.76
CA PRO A 283 21.48 -11.03 1.45
C PRO A 283 20.48 -11.50 0.38
N GLY A 284 19.71 -10.57 -0.17
CA GLY A 284 18.76 -10.80 -1.25
C GLY A 284 19.39 -10.64 -2.63
N HIS A 285 18.59 -10.16 -3.60
CA HIS A 285 19.04 -9.92 -4.97
C HIS A 285 20.31 -9.07 -5.02
N GLN A 286 21.32 -9.52 -5.76
CA GLN A 286 22.66 -8.91 -5.84
C GLN A 286 23.37 -8.73 -4.48
N GLY A 287 23.04 -9.55 -3.47
CA GLY A 287 23.61 -9.46 -2.13
C GLY A 287 23.14 -8.26 -1.30
N ARG A 288 22.11 -7.52 -1.75
CA ARG A 288 21.57 -6.37 -1.01
C ARG A 288 20.86 -6.84 0.27
N PRO A 289 21.00 -6.12 1.40
CA PRO A 289 20.25 -6.43 2.62
C PRO A 289 18.74 -6.36 2.32
N THR A 290 18.04 -7.47 2.56
CA THR A 290 16.59 -7.61 2.34
C THR A 290 15.94 -8.13 3.60
N HIS A 291 14.71 -7.70 3.84
CA HIS A 291 13.98 -7.94 5.09
C HIS A 291 12.84 -8.95 4.91
N ALA A 292 12.57 -9.74 5.96
CA ALA A 292 11.35 -10.54 6.11
C ALA A 292 10.93 -10.65 7.56
N TRP A 293 9.65 -10.95 7.79
CA TRP A 293 9.10 -11.33 9.08
C TRP A 293 9.01 -12.87 9.16
N LEU A 294 9.73 -13.49 10.10
CA LEU A 294 9.64 -14.92 10.36
C LEU A 294 8.73 -15.18 11.57
N TYR A 295 7.71 -16.00 11.36
CA TYR A 295 6.77 -16.45 12.38
C TYR A 295 7.01 -17.94 12.65
N ALA A 296 7.54 -18.27 13.83
CA ALA A 296 7.77 -19.64 14.24
C ALA A 296 6.48 -20.29 14.75
N PRO A 297 6.28 -21.61 14.54
CA PRO A 297 5.19 -22.34 15.20
C PRO A 297 5.43 -22.40 16.73
N PRO A 298 4.39 -22.70 17.54
CA PRO A 298 4.58 -23.02 18.94
C PRO A 298 5.59 -24.13 19.13
N GLY A 299 6.61 -23.90 19.98
CA GLY A 299 7.72 -24.82 20.16
C GLY A 299 8.97 -24.50 19.34
N GLY A 300 8.88 -23.49 18.45
CA GLY A 300 10.01 -23.04 17.64
C GLY A 300 10.14 -23.75 16.29
N CYS A 301 11.21 -23.44 15.56
CA CYS A 301 11.54 -24.01 14.26
C CYS A 301 12.74 -24.97 14.36
N ASP A 302 12.72 -26.04 13.60
CA ASP A 302 13.83 -26.99 13.41
C ASP A 302 13.96 -27.39 11.92
N ALA A 303 14.93 -28.27 11.63
CA ALA A 303 15.20 -28.76 10.27
C ALA A 303 14.08 -29.66 9.69
N GLY A 304 13.06 -30.03 10.46
CA GLY A 304 11.87 -30.74 10.01
C GLY A 304 10.66 -29.86 9.77
N THR A 305 10.71 -28.59 10.20
CA THR A 305 9.60 -27.65 10.13
C THR A 305 9.24 -27.30 8.68
N PRO A 306 7.98 -27.44 8.23
CA PRO A 306 7.56 -26.96 6.91
C PRO A 306 7.55 -25.42 6.88
N LEU A 307 7.95 -24.84 5.74
CA LEU A 307 8.05 -23.40 5.54
C LEU A 307 7.05 -22.92 4.49
N LEU A 308 6.27 -21.90 4.85
CA LEU A 308 5.42 -21.15 3.92
C LEU A 308 5.99 -19.76 3.71
N VAL A 309 6.47 -19.47 2.51
CA VAL A 309 6.93 -18.15 2.11
C VAL A 309 5.77 -17.37 1.53
N LYS A 310 5.64 -16.09 1.89
CA LYS A 310 4.60 -15.20 1.39
C LYS A 310 5.23 -14.03 0.65
N GLY A 311 4.73 -13.78 -0.58
CA GLY A 311 4.95 -12.53 -1.32
C GLY A 311 3.73 -11.62 -1.17
N HIS A 312 3.93 -10.39 -0.66
CA HIS A 312 2.83 -9.43 -0.56
C HIS A 312 2.39 -8.92 -1.94
N SER A 313 1.17 -8.38 -2.01
CA SER A 313 0.60 -7.75 -3.21
C SER A 313 1.05 -6.30 -3.36
N GLY A 314 0.68 -5.71 -4.50
CA GLY A 314 0.96 -4.33 -4.84
C GLY A 314 1.51 -4.23 -6.27
N PRO A 315 2.80 -4.43 -6.53
CA PRO A 315 3.88 -4.90 -5.65
C PRO A 315 4.45 -3.83 -4.70
N THR A 316 4.16 -2.53 -4.90
CA THR A 316 4.57 -1.47 -3.99
C THR A 316 3.70 -1.49 -2.73
N GLY A 317 4.11 -2.22 -1.74
CA GLY A 317 3.44 -2.48 -0.46
C GLY A 317 4.42 -2.94 0.59
N MET A 318 3.93 -3.58 1.66
CA MET A 318 4.79 -4.18 2.69
C MET A 318 4.06 -5.28 3.45
N ALA A 319 4.81 -6.26 3.96
CA ALA A 319 4.37 -7.17 5.00
C ALA A 319 4.30 -6.42 6.34
N ARG A 320 3.17 -6.51 7.05
CA ARG A 320 2.88 -5.76 8.29
C ARG A 320 2.88 -6.69 9.50
N THR A 321 3.14 -6.13 10.69
CA THR A 321 3.32 -6.88 11.93
C THR A 321 2.01 -7.17 12.69
N GLY A 322 0.92 -6.46 12.36
CA GLY A 322 -0.37 -6.63 13.04
C GLY A 322 -0.88 -8.07 13.04
N LEU A 323 -1.63 -8.46 14.06
CA LEU A 323 -2.17 -9.82 14.20
C LEU A 323 -2.91 -10.27 12.94
N ASN A 324 -2.32 -11.24 12.25
CA ASN A 324 -2.86 -11.84 11.04
C ASN A 324 -3.34 -13.28 11.34
N LEU A 325 -4.66 -13.48 11.33
CA LEU A 325 -5.25 -14.77 11.67
C LEU A 325 -4.88 -15.89 10.69
N VAL A 326 -4.57 -15.55 9.42
CA VAL A 326 -4.09 -16.52 8.44
C VAL A 326 -2.66 -17.01 8.80
N ILE A 327 -1.79 -16.11 9.23
CA ILE A 327 -0.46 -16.50 9.73
C ILE A 327 -0.59 -17.39 10.97
N GLN A 328 -1.47 -17.00 11.93
CA GLN A 328 -1.70 -17.81 13.13
C GLN A 328 -2.32 -19.18 12.82
N TYR A 329 -3.15 -19.27 11.79
CA TYR A 329 -3.68 -20.54 11.31
C TYR A 329 -2.55 -21.50 10.90
N TRP A 330 -1.57 -21.03 10.14
CA TRP A 330 -0.44 -21.83 9.70
C TRP A 330 0.50 -22.19 10.85
N THR A 331 0.88 -21.20 11.68
CA THR A 331 1.81 -21.45 12.79
C THR A 331 1.22 -22.39 13.82
N SER A 332 -0.08 -22.30 14.13
CA SER A 332 -0.76 -23.24 15.04
C SER A 332 -0.80 -24.69 14.53
N ARG A 333 -0.53 -24.89 13.24
CA ARG A 333 -0.45 -26.21 12.57
C ARG A 333 0.97 -26.69 12.33
N GLY A 334 1.95 -26.05 12.97
CA GLY A 334 3.36 -26.46 12.92
C GLY A 334 4.14 -25.92 11.71
N TRP A 335 3.60 -24.96 10.96
CA TRP A 335 4.31 -24.30 9.86
C TRP A 335 5.08 -23.10 10.37
N ALA A 336 6.31 -22.91 9.88
CA ALA A 336 6.93 -21.59 9.89
C ALA A 336 6.36 -20.76 8.73
N VAL A 337 6.09 -19.47 8.98
CA VAL A 337 5.66 -18.54 7.93
C VAL A 337 6.72 -17.44 7.77
N LEU A 338 7.12 -17.16 6.54
CA LEU A 338 8.10 -16.15 6.19
C LEU A 338 7.45 -15.11 5.26
N ASP A 339 7.09 -13.96 5.81
CA ASP A 339 6.42 -12.87 5.09
C ASP A 339 7.48 -11.86 4.60
N VAL A 340 7.76 -11.86 3.28
CA VAL A 340 8.95 -11.23 2.72
C VAL A 340 8.66 -9.79 2.30
N ASN A 341 9.45 -8.86 2.81
CA ASN A 341 9.55 -7.49 2.30
C ASN A 341 10.64 -7.45 1.22
N TYR A 342 10.35 -7.96 0.03
CA TYR A 342 11.29 -7.99 -1.10
C TYR A 342 11.66 -6.57 -1.55
N GLY A 343 12.75 -6.41 -2.32
CA GLY A 343 13.15 -5.13 -2.90
C GLY A 343 12.00 -4.54 -3.72
N GLY A 344 11.59 -3.32 -3.38
CA GLY A 344 10.34 -2.68 -3.85
C GLY A 344 9.35 -2.43 -2.73
N SER A 345 9.52 -3.10 -1.56
CA SER A 345 8.66 -2.87 -0.40
C SER A 345 8.84 -1.48 0.19
N THR A 346 7.76 -0.98 0.81
CA THR A 346 7.73 0.31 1.52
C THR A 346 8.07 0.15 2.99
N GLY A 347 8.35 1.26 3.70
CA GLY A 347 8.77 1.22 5.10
C GLY A 347 10.28 1.14 5.30
N PHE A 348 11.07 1.15 4.21
CA PHE A 348 12.53 0.98 4.21
C PHE A 348 13.26 2.08 3.42
N GLY A 349 12.60 3.17 3.09
CA GLY A 349 13.12 4.29 2.31
C GLY A 349 12.98 4.13 0.79
N ARG A 350 13.14 5.26 0.07
CA ARG A 350 12.98 5.34 -1.38
C ARG A 350 13.94 4.41 -2.12
N ALA A 351 15.20 4.34 -1.71
CA ALA A 351 16.19 3.48 -2.34
C ALA A 351 15.86 1.97 -2.25
N TYR A 352 15.13 1.56 -1.21
CA TYR A 352 14.63 0.18 -1.10
C TYR A 352 13.43 -0.03 -2.02
N ARG A 353 12.50 0.93 -2.05
CA ARG A 353 11.31 0.90 -2.91
C ARG A 353 11.69 0.85 -4.39
N GLU A 354 12.66 1.66 -4.82
CA GLU A 354 13.13 1.72 -6.22
C GLU A 354 13.94 0.49 -6.68
N ARG A 355 14.24 -0.48 -5.79
CA ARG A 355 14.91 -1.72 -6.22
C ARG A 355 14.09 -2.53 -7.20
N LEU A 356 12.77 -2.32 -7.24
CA LEU A 356 11.87 -3.03 -8.14
C LEU A 356 11.74 -2.35 -9.51
N ASP A 357 12.24 -1.12 -9.68
CA ASP A 357 12.17 -0.39 -10.94
C ASP A 357 12.95 -1.15 -12.02
N GLY A 358 12.24 -1.51 -13.12
CA GLY A 358 12.76 -2.38 -14.16
C GLY A 358 13.06 -3.82 -13.70
N GLY A 359 12.80 -4.16 -12.44
CA GLY A 359 13.21 -5.39 -11.77
C GLY A 359 12.09 -6.37 -11.37
N TRP A 360 10.83 -6.02 -11.57
CA TRP A 360 9.70 -6.89 -11.19
C TRP A 360 9.72 -8.21 -11.96
N GLY A 361 9.52 -9.33 -11.25
CA GLY A 361 9.68 -10.69 -11.75
C GLY A 361 11.13 -11.21 -11.69
N VAL A 362 12.05 -10.41 -11.14
CA VAL A 362 13.45 -10.81 -10.88
C VAL A 362 13.80 -10.53 -9.42
N VAL A 363 13.70 -9.27 -8.98
CA VAL A 363 14.09 -8.87 -7.62
C VAL A 363 13.20 -9.51 -6.56
N ASP A 364 11.89 -9.46 -6.74
CA ASP A 364 10.90 -10.09 -5.85
C ASP A 364 11.06 -11.61 -5.78
N VAL A 365 11.35 -12.24 -6.92
CA VAL A 365 11.59 -13.70 -7.04
C VAL A 365 12.87 -14.10 -6.32
N ASP A 366 13.98 -13.42 -6.63
CA ASP A 366 15.29 -13.71 -6.02
C ASP A 366 15.24 -13.50 -4.51
N ASP A 367 14.58 -12.43 -4.05
CA ASP A 367 14.47 -12.09 -2.62
C ASP A 367 13.61 -13.11 -1.88
N CYS A 368 12.47 -13.56 -2.43
CA CYS A 368 11.66 -14.62 -1.82
C CYS A 368 12.43 -15.96 -1.73
N ALA A 369 13.16 -16.31 -2.79
CA ALA A 369 14.00 -17.51 -2.79
C ALA A 369 15.20 -17.40 -1.82
N ALA A 370 15.85 -16.22 -1.75
CA ALA A 370 16.95 -15.95 -0.83
C ALA A 370 16.48 -15.99 0.64
N ALA A 371 15.30 -15.43 0.94
CA ALA A 371 14.67 -15.50 2.26
C ALA A 371 14.48 -16.96 2.71
N ALA A 372 13.89 -17.79 1.85
CA ALA A 372 13.73 -19.22 2.13
C ALA A 372 15.08 -19.89 2.40
N ARG A 373 16.07 -19.67 1.51
CA ARG A 373 17.43 -20.26 1.67
C ARG A 373 18.10 -19.81 2.98
N ALA A 374 17.90 -18.58 3.43
CA ALA A 374 18.44 -18.10 4.70
C ALA A 374 17.86 -18.87 5.90
N VAL A 375 16.55 -19.13 5.91
CA VAL A 375 15.88 -19.92 6.95
C VAL A 375 16.35 -21.38 6.92
N LEU A 376 16.49 -21.97 5.72
CA LEU A 376 17.00 -23.33 5.53
C LEU A 376 18.45 -23.47 6.00
N ALA A 377 19.32 -22.54 5.64
CA ALA A 377 20.73 -22.53 6.05
C ALA A 377 20.90 -22.41 7.57
N ALA A 378 19.97 -21.74 8.24
CA ALA A 378 19.90 -21.65 9.70
C ALA A 378 19.36 -22.93 10.38
N GLY A 379 18.98 -23.97 9.60
CA GLY A 379 18.40 -25.22 10.14
C GLY A 379 17.01 -25.03 10.74
N ARG A 380 16.28 -24.00 10.32
CA ARG A 380 14.96 -23.61 10.86
C ARG A 380 13.79 -24.06 9.98
N ALA A 381 14.04 -24.80 8.90
CA ALA A 381 13.00 -25.38 8.06
C ALA A 381 13.52 -26.58 7.26
N SER A 382 12.59 -27.40 6.75
CA SER A 382 12.88 -28.54 5.91
C SER A 382 13.02 -28.15 4.43
N PRO A 383 14.12 -28.45 3.74
CA PRO A 383 14.30 -28.17 2.32
C PRO A 383 13.30 -28.91 1.41
N GLU A 384 12.72 -30.02 1.90
CA GLU A 384 11.73 -30.80 1.17
C GLU A 384 10.31 -30.26 1.33
N ARG A 385 10.09 -29.30 2.24
CA ARG A 385 8.76 -28.79 2.63
C ARG A 385 8.68 -27.28 2.58
N VAL A 386 9.08 -26.69 1.44
CA VAL A 386 9.04 -25.24 1.21
C VAL A 386 7.95 -24.93 0.20
N ALA A 387 6.89 -24.26 0.66
CA ALA A 387 5.82 -23.73 -0.18
C ALA A 387 5.94 -22.21 -0.32
N ILE A 388 5.33 -21.67 -1.39
CA ILE A 388 5.19 -20.21 -1.60
C ILE A 388 3.74 -19.86 -1.89
N GLU A 389 3.22 -18.78 -1.28
CA GLU A 389 1.87 -18.27 -1.55
C GLU A 389 1.85 -16.76 -1.82
N GLY A 390 0.87 -16.33 -2.60
CA GLY A 390 0.65 -14.92 -2.86
C GLY A 390 -0.65 -14.64 -3.62
N GLY A 391 -1.06 -13.36 -3.62
CA GLY A 391 -2.22 -12.89 -4.37
C GLY A 391 -1.82 -11.77 -5.32
N SER A 392 -2.54 -11.58 -6.45
CA SER A 392 -2.29 -10.49 -7.39
C SER A 392 -0.82 -10.45 -7.85
N ALA A 393 -0.11 -9.36 -7.62
CA ALA A 393 1.34 -9.25 -7.85
C ALA A 393 2.14 -10.30 -7.08
N GLY A 394 1.76 -10.61 -5.82
CA GLY A 394 2.40 -11.71 -5.07
C GLY A 394 2.14 -13.08 -5.68
N GLY A 395 0.98 -13.29 -6.32
CA GLY A 395 0.68 -14.50 -7.10
C GLY A 395 1.54 -14.62 -8.36
N PHE A 396 1.86 -13.51 -9.01
CA PHE A 396 2.86 -13.45 -10.07
C PHE A 396 4.24 -13.88 -9.56
N THR A 397 4.68 -13.31 -8.43
CA THR A 397 5.95 -13.70 -7.79
C THR A 397 6.00 -15.19 -7.47
N VAL A 398 4.88 -15.80 -7.00
CA VAL A 398 4.78 -17.26 -6.80
C VAL A 398 5.08 -18.01 -8.08
N LEU A 399 4.36 -17.72 -9.16
CA LEU A 399 4.52 -18.43 -10.43
C LEU A 399 5.89 -18.19 -11.05
N ALA A 400 6.41 -16.97 -11.01
CA ALA A 400 7.75 -16.64 -11.48
C ALA A 400 8.83 -17.35 -10.65
N ALA A 401 8.65 -17.46 -9.33
CA ALA A 401 9.57 -18.22 -8.47
C ALA A 401 9.58 -19.73 -8.79
N LEU A 402 8.41 -20.29 -9.12
CA LEU A 402 8.32 -21.69 -9.57
C LEU A 402 8.91 -21.91 -10.97
N CYS A 403 8.87 -20.90 -11.85
CA CYS A 403 9.48 -20.96 -13.18
C CYS A 403 11.00 -20.82 -13.14
N PHE A 404 11.53 -19.93 -12.31
CA PHE A 404 12.91 -19.45 -12.44
C PHE A 404 13.82 -19.80 -11.27
N THR A 405 13.29 -20.48 -10.23
CA THR A 405 14.10 -20.99 -9.10
C THR A 405 13.76 -22.47 -8.82
N ASP A 406 14.61 -23.13 -8.05
CA ASP A 406 14.45 -24.52 -7.60
C ASP A 406 14.11 -24.64 -6.10
N THR A 407 13.83 -23.50 -5.46
CA THR A 407 13.69 -23.41 -4.01
C THR A 407 12.35 -23.97 -3.51
N PHE A 408 11.28 -23.82 -4.29
CA PHE A 408 9.92 -24.11 -3.85
C PHE A 408 9.41 -25.46 -4.38
N ARG A 409 8.66 -26.19 -3.55
CA ARG A 409 8.09 -27.50 -3.85
C ARG A 409 6.60 -27.49 -4.12
N ALA A 410 5.91 -26.38 -3.81
CA ALA A 410 4.50 -26.16 -4.10
C ALA A 410 4.17 -24.67 -4.13
N GLY A 411 3.13 -24.28 -4.87
CA GLY A 411 2.65 -22.90 -4.93
C GLY A 411 1.14 -22.78 -4.71
N ALA A 412 0.72 -21.68 -4.05
CA ALA A 412 -0.68 -21.29 -3.93
C ALA A 412 -0.89 -19.86 -4.45
N CYS A 413 -1.77 -19.70 -5.43
CA CYS A 413 -2.00 -18.47 -6.16
C CYS A 413 -3.44 -17.98 -5.99
N ARG A 414 -3.61 -16.73 -5.57
CA ARG A 414 -4.92 -16.06 -5.52
C ARG A 414 -4.95 -14.97 -6.58
N TYR A 415 -5.93 -15.03 -7.50
CA TYR A 415 -6.10 -14.02 -8.57
C TYR A 415 -4.77 -13.52 -9.13
N ALA A 416 -3.90 -14.46 -9.52
CA ALA A 416 -2.51 -14.19 -9.88
C ALA A 416 -2.36 -13.63 -11.28
N VAL A 417 -1.48 -12.63 -11.45
CA VAL A 417 -0.99 -12.22 -12.77
C VAL A 417 -0.12 -13.35 -13.35
N THR A 418 -0.40 -13.76 -14.59
CA THR A 418 0.33 -14.84 -15.27
C THR A 418 0.98 -14.40 -16.57
N ASP A 419 0.45 -13.34 -17.19
CA ASP A 419 0.90 -12.74 -18.45
C ASP A 419 0.99 -11.21 -18.27
N LEU A 420 2.22 -10.70 -18.15
CA LEU A 420 2.49 -9.28 -17.98
C LEU A 420 2.06 -8.44 -19.19
N GLY A 421 2.19 -9.01 -20.40
CA GLY A 421 1.76 -8.34 -21.64
C GLY A 421 0.23 -8.19 -21.71
N ALA A 422 -0.53 -9.14 -21.20
CA ALA A 422 -1.98 -9.01 -21.06
C ALA A 422 -2.31 -7.94 -20.01
N LEU A 423 -1.67 -7.96 -18.85
CA LEU A 423 -1.89 -6.94 -17.82
C LEU A 423 -1.61 -5.52 -18.35
N ALA A 424 -0.52 -5.32 -19.10
CA ALA A 424 -0.19 -4.01 -19.67
C ALA A 424 -1.26 -3.46 -20.64
N ARG A 425 -2.00 -4.35 -21.32
CA ARG A 425 -3.06 -3.95 -22.25
C ARG A 425 -4.41 -3.70 -21.59
N ASP A 426 -4.70 -4.45 -20.52
CA ASP A 426 -6.05 -4.59 -19.98
C ASP A 426 -6.23 -3.97 -18.60
N THR A 427 -5.15 -3.40 -18.00
CA THR A 427 -5.21 -2.79 -16.67
C THR A 427 -6.05 -1.50 -16.63
N HIS A 428 -6.55 -1.15 -15.46
CA HIS A 428 -7.38 0.04 -15.27
C HIS A 428 -6.54 1.34 -15.29
N ARG A 429 -7.23 2.47 -15.48
CA ARG A 429 -6.63 3.80 -15.66
C ARG A 429 -5.56 4.15 -14.61
N PHE A 430 -5.81 3.87 -13.34
CA PHE A 430 -4.89 4.24 -12.25
C PHE A 430 -3.51 3.58 -12.43
N GLU A 431 -3.47 2.32 -12.86
CA GLU A 431 -2.24 1.54 -13.04
C GLU A 431 -1.72 1.52 -14.49
N ALA A 432 -2.32 2.28 -15.40
CA ALA A 432 -2.00 2.16 -16.84
C ALA A 432 -0.51 2.36 -17.17
N GLY A 433 0.20 3.22 -16.43
CA GLY A 433 1.64 3.44 -16.60
C GLY A 433 2.54 2.68 -15.61
N TYR A 434 1.95 1.93 -14.66
CA TYR A 434 2.70 1.34 -13.56
C TYR A 434 3.74 0.32 -14.03
N LEU A 435 3.37 -0.51 -15.00
CA LEU A 435 4.26 -1.52 -15.56
C LEU A 435 5.44 -0.92 -16.33
N ASP A 436 5.31 0.30 -16.84
CA ASP A 436 6.42 0.99 -17.51
C ASP A 436 7.60 1.23 -16.57
N GLY A 437 7.32 1.57 -15.30
CA GLY A 437 8.33 1.67 -14.26
C GLY A 437 8.88 0.32 -13.80
N LEU A 438 8.02 -0.67 -13.61
CA LEU A 438 8.36 -1.98 -13.03
C LEU A 438 9.06 -2.94 -14.00
N VAL A 439 8.74 -2.87 -15.30
CA VAL A 439 9.22 -3.81 -16.33
C VAL A 439 9.91 -3.08 -17.46
N GLY A 440 9.35 -1.95 -17.88
CA GLY A 440 9.80 -1.12 -19.00
C GLY A 440 8.65 -0.69 -19.90
N PRO A 441 8.84 0.35 -20.73
CA PRO A 441 7.75 0.93 -21.53
C PRO A 441 7.13 -0.08 -22.51
N TRP A 442 5.80 -0.24 -22.42
CA TRP A 442 5.05 -1.06 -23.36
C TRP A 442 4.64 -0.25 -24.60
N PRO A 443 4.75 -0.79 -25.85
CA PRO A 443 5.23 -2.13 -26.22
C PRO A 443 6.74 -2.24 -26.47
N ALA A 444 7.54 -1.18 -26.26
CA ALA A 444 8.97 -1.16 -26.60
C ALA A 444 9.76 -2.24 -25.84
N ALA A 445 9.41 -2.51 -24.57
CA ALA A 445 10.03 -3.54 -23.74
C ALA A 445 9.37 -4.93 -23.86
N ARG A 446 8.58 -5.21 -24.91
CA ARG A 446 7.81 -6.46 -25.07
C ARG A 446 8.61 -7.73 -24.79
N ALA A 447 9.86 -7.79 -25.24
CA ALA A 447 10.72 -8.95 -24.99
C ALA A 447 10.96 -9.21 -23.48
N THR A 448 11.06 -8.14 -22.67
CA THR A 448 11.19 -8.25 -21.19
C THR A 448 9.89 -8.79 -20.57
N TYR A 449 8.74 -8.30 -21.03
CA TYR A 449 7.43 -8.80 -20.59
C TYR A 449 7.26 -10.29 -20.89
N GLU A 450 7.60 -10.70 -22.11
CA GLU A 450 7.55 -12.11 -22.54
C GLU A 450 8.51 -12.97 -21.74
N ALA A 451 9.76 -12.52 -21.52
CA ALA A 451 10.77 -13.26 -20.78
C ALA A 451 10.42 -13.47 -19.29
N ARG A 452 9.57 -12.60 -18.71
CA ARG A 452 9.19 -12.65 -17.29
C ARG A 452 7.78 -13.18 -17.05
N SER A 453 6.96 -13.40 -18.10
CA SER A 453 5.58 -13.89 -17.96
C SER A 453 5.56 -15.40 -17.68
N PRO A 454 5.12 -15.86 -16.48
CA PRO A 454 5.11 -17.29 -16.14
C PRO A 454 4.32 -18.15 -17.12
N LEU A 455 3.26 -17.61 -17.69
CA LEU A 455 2.43 -18.32 -18.68
C LEU A 455 3.23 -18.75 -19.92
N LEU A 456 4.20 -17.94 -20.35
CA LEU A 456 5.04 -18.22 -21.51
C LEU A 456 6.21 -19.15 -21.20
N HIS A 457 6.39 -19.52 -19.93
CA HIS A 457 7.43 -20.40 -19.42
C HIS A 457 6.86 -21.51 -18.54
N ALA A 458 5.57 -21.83 -18.73
CA ALA A 458 4.86 -22.81 -17.89
C ALA A 458 5.51 -24.21 -17.93
N GLU A 459 6.26 -24.53 -18.98
CA GLU A 459 7.03 -25.76 -19.11
C GLU A 459 8.17 -25.91 -18.08
N ARG A 460 8.58 -24.82 -17.46
CA ARG A 460 9.61 -24.84 -16.40
C ARG A 460 9.04 -25.18 -15.02
N ILE A 461 7.74 -25.02 -14.82
CA ILE A 461 7.10 -25.35 -13.54
C ILE A 461 6.88 -26.87 -13.46
N THR A 462 7.49 -27.48 -12.45
CA THR A 462 7.31 -28.91 -12.12
C THR A 462 6.60 -29.11 -10.79
N ALA A 463 6.60 -28.10 -9.93
CA ALA A 463 5.97 -28.13 -8.62
C ALA A 463 4.44 -28.04 -8.74
N PRO A 464 3.65 -28.77 -7.93
CA PRO A 464 2.21 -28.65 -7.87
C PRO A 464 1.72 -27.25 -7.52
N VAL A 465 0.60 -26.80 -8.14
CA VAL A 465 0.03 -25.46 -7.92
C VAL A 465 -1.47 -25.54 -7.65
N ILE A 466 -1.92 -24.76 -6.66
CA ILE A 466 -3.35 -24.49 -6.42
C ILE A 466 -3.69 -23.05 -6.74
N PHE A 467 -4.81 -22.84 -7.48
CA PHE A 467 -5.30 -21.54 -7.89
C PHE A 467 -6.67 -21.23 -7.28
N PHE A 468 -6.86 -19.96 -6.92
CA PHE A 468 -8.11 -19.41 -6.45
C PHE A 468 -8.44 -18.15 -7.24
N GLN A 469 -9.63 -18.08 -7.86
CA GLN A 469 -10.02 -16.99 -8.76
C GLN A 469 -11.46 -16.57 -8.53
N GLY A 470 -11.68 -15.25 -8.39
CA GLY A 470 -13.00 -14.64 -8.44
C GLY A 470 -13.48 -14.50 -9.90
N LEU A 471 -14.73 -14.87 -10.18
CA LEU A 471 -15.27 -14.78 -11.55
C LEU A 471 -15.63 -13.34 -11.96
N ASP A 472 -15.80 -12.43 -10.98
CA ASP A 472 -16.11 -11.02 -11.21
C ASP A 472 -14.83 -10.13 -11.12
N ASP A 473 -13.64 -10.74 -11.24
CA ASP A 473 -12.37 -10.03 -11.17
C ASP A 473 -12.11 -9.23 -12.45
N ALA A 474 -12.18 -7.89 -12.32
CA ALA A 474 -11.93 -6.95 -13.41
C ALA A 474 -10.48 -6.43 -13.45
N VAL A 475 -9.65 -6.75 -12.45
CA VAL A 475 -8.24 -6.34 -12.38
C VAL A 475 -7.33 -7.39 -13.00
N VAL A 476 -7.50 -8.66 -12.59
CA VAL A 476 -6.84 -9.82 -13.19
C VAL A 476 -7.93 -10.78 -13.66
N PRO A 477 -8.31 -10.74 -14.94
CA PRO A 477 -9.42 -11.53 -15.46
C PRO A 477 -9.22 -13.05 -15.27
N PRO A 478 -10.31 -13.83 -15.05
CA PRO A 478 -10.24 -15.28 -14.83
C PRO A 478 -9.50 -16.07 -15.91
N GLU A 479 -9.49 -15.56 -17.14
CA GLU A 479 -8.79 -16.17 -18.28
C GLU A 479 -7.29 -16.32 -18.04
N GLN A 480 -6.66 -15.45 -17.25
CA GLN A 480 -5.25 -15.58 -16.90
C GLN A 480 -5.02 -16.86 -16.08
N THR A 481 -5.84 -17.09 -15.06
CA THR A 481 -5.80 -18.32 -14.24
C THR A 481 -6.11 -19.56 -15.08
N GLU A 482 -7.14 -19.51 -15.94
CA GLU A 482 -7.54 -20.65 -16.79
C GLU A 482 -6.44 -21.06 -17.77
N ARG A 483 -5.86 -20.10 -18.48
CA ARG A 483 -4.76 -20.33 -19.43
C ARG A 483 -3.55 -20.95 -18.73
N MET A 484 -3.17 -20.44 -17.56
CA MET A 484 -2.05 -20.97 -16.78
C MET A 484 -2.32 -22.40 -16.31
N ALA A 485 -3.51 -22.66 -15.77
CA ALA A 485 -3.89 -24.00 -15.31
C ALA A 485 -3.91 -25.02 -16.45
N VAL A 486 -4.37 -24.65 -17.64
CA VAL A 486 -4.34 -25.50 -18.83
C VAL A 486 -2.90 -25.79 -19.26
N ALA A 487 -2.03 -24.76 -19.30
CA ALA A 487 -0.63 -24.93 -19.67
C ALA A 487 0.10 -25.89 -18.72
N LEU A 488 -0.09 -25.74 -17.41
CA LEU A 488 0.51 -26.62 -16.41
C LEU A 488 0.01 -28.06 -16.51
N ARG A 489 -1.31 -28.28 -16.69
CA ARG A 489 -1.87 -29.62 -16.88
C ARG A 489 -1.34 -30.31 -18.11
N ASN A 490 -1.16 -29.58 -19.22
CA ASN A 490 -0.57 -30.10 -20.46
C ASN A 490 0.89 -30.53 -20.27
N ASN A 491 1.59 -29.92 -19.31
CA ASN A 491 2.96 -30.28 -18.92
C ASN A 491 3.00 -31.39 -17.84
N GLY A 492 1.84 -31.95 -17.45
CA GLY A 492 1.76 -33.04 -16.46
C GLY A 492 1.89 -32.56 -15.00
N VAL A 493 1.82 -31.26 -14.74
CA VAL A 493 1.89 -30.70 -13.38
C VAL A 493 0.55 -30.91 -12.68
N PRO A 494 0.51 -31.36 -11.40
CA PRO A 494 -0.70 -31.42 -10.61
C PRO A 494 -1.25 -30.02 -10.34
N VAL A 495 -2.49 -29.76 -10.78
CA VAL A 495 -3.14 -28.44 -10.65
C VAL A 495 -4.53 -28.57 -10.06
N GLN A 496 -4.80 -27.83 -9.00
CA GLN A 496 -6.16 -27.58 -8.49
C GLN A 496 -6.60 -26.15 -8.83
N VAL A 497 -7.88 -25.94 -9.14
CA VAL A 497 -8.45 -24.62 -9.45
C VAL A 497 -9.78 -24.50 -8.73
N HIS A 498 -9.94 -23.41 -7.97
CA HIS A 498 -11.18 -23.04 -7.29
C HIS A 498 -11.67 -21.70 -7.86
N LEU A 499 -12.88 -21.68 -8.37
CA LEU A 499 -13.53 -20.52 -8.96
C LEU A 499 -14.69 -20.06 -8.06
N PHE A 500 -14.77 -18.75 -7.80
CA PHE A 500 -15.74 -18.17 -6.88
C PHE A 500 -16.66 -17.18 -7.58
N PRO A 501 -17.91 -17.57 -7.90
CA PRO A 501 -18.91 -16.62 -8.40
C PRO A 501 -19.20 -15.52 -7.38
N GLY A 502 -19.34 -14.27 -7.83
CA GLY A 502 -19.62 -13.12 -6.99
C GLY A 502 -18.43 -12.54 -6.23
N GLU A 503 -17.23 -13.11 -6.40
CA GLU A 503 -15.99 -12.54 -5.87
C GLU A 503 -15.20 -11.84 -6.99
N GLY A 504 -14.65 -10.66 -6.66
CA GLY A 504 -13.78 -9.87 -7.53
C GLY A 504 -12.31 -10.03 -7.19
N HIS A 505 -11.52 -8.96 -7.45
CA HIS A 505 -10.10 -8.90 -7.08
C HIS A 505 -9.93 -8.76 -5.56
N GLY A 506 -9.62 -9.86 -4.89
CA GLY A 506 -9.66 -9.96 -3.41
C GLY A 506 -11.00 -10.54 -2.91
N PHE A 507 -10.92 -11.64 -2.16
CA PHE A 507 -12.10 -12.33 -1.64
C PHE A 507 -12.65 -11.62 -0.41
N ARG A 508 -13.93 -11.28 -0.44
CA ARG A 508 -14.61 -10.54 0.63
C ARG A 508 -15.48 -11.43 1.50
N SER A 509 -16.05 -12.51 0.96
CA SER A 509 -16.84 -13.47 1.71
C SER A 509 -15.96 -14.25 2.69
N SER A 510 -16.32 -14.24 3.97
CA SER A 510 -15.63 -15.03 4.99
C SER A 510 -15.68 -16.54 4.70
N ALA A 511 -16.76 -17.02 4.10
CA ALA A 511 -16.87 -18.41 3.69
C ALA A 511 -15.87 -18.78 2.59
N VAL A 512 -15.68 -17.89 1.60
CA VAL A 512 -14.67 -18.07 0.54
C VAL A 512 -13.26 -18.00 1.11
N GLN A 513 -12.98 -17.04 2.01
CA GLN A 513 -11.67 -16.94 2.66
C GLN A 513 -11.33 -18.20 3.46
N LEU A 514 -12.31 -18.76 4.20
CA LEU A 514 -12.13 -20.02 4.91
C LEU A 514 -11.89 -21.20 3.96
N GLN A 515 -12.67 -21.30 2.88
CA GLN A 515 -12.49 -22.34 1.87
C GLN A 515 -11.10 -22.27 1.20
N VAL A 516 -10.60 -21.05 0.90
CA VAL A 516 -9.25 -20.83 0.35
C VAL A 516 -8.19 -21.37 1.32
N LEU A 517 -8.34 -21.05 2.61
CA LEU A 517 -7.39 -21.44 3.64
C LEU A 517 -7.36 -22.97 3.85
N GLU A 518 -8.54 -23.60 3.98
CA GLU A 518 -8.67 -25.05 4.17
C GLU A 518 -8.21 -25.85 2.95
N ALA A 519 -8.56 -25.38 1.73
CA ALA A 519 -8.13 -26.02 0.49
C ALA A 519 -6.61 -25.92 0.30
N THR A 520 -6.00 -24.78 0.66
CA THR A 520 -4.54 -24.61 0.60
C THR A 520 -3.84 -25.54 1.59
N GLU A 521 -4.36 -25.67 2.82
CA GLU A 521 -3.80 -26.60 3.80
C GLU A 521 -3.91 -28.04 3.32
N ALA A 522 -5.07 -28.48 2.87
CA ALA A 522 -5.28 -29.85 2.37
C ALA A 522 -4.34 -30.15 1.18
N PHE A 523 -4.19 -29.19 0.27
CA PHE A 523 -3.29 -29.31 -0.86
C PHE A 523 -1.82 -29.46 -0.43
N PHE A 524 -1.32 -28.59 0.46
CA PHE A 524 0.07 -28.70 0.92
C PHE A 524 0.30 -29.93 1.76
N ARG A 525 -0.66 -30.35 2.59
CA ARG A 525 -0.55 -31.63 3.33
C ARG A 525 -0.43 -32.83 2.38
N GLN A 526 -1.19 -32.85 1.30
CA GLN A 526 -1.10 -33.88 0.28
C GLN A 526 0.28 -33.87 -0.42
N VAL A 527 0.76 -32.69 -0.82
CA VAL A 527 2.06 -32.55 -1.52
C VAL A 527 3.23 -32.96 -0.64
N PHE A 528 3.22 -32.62 0.64
CA PHE A 528 4.33 -32.84 1.58
C PHE A 528 4.18 -34.10 2.45
N ALA A 529 3.13 -34.87 2.26
CA ALA A 529 2.81 -36.05 3.06
C ALA A 529 2.79 -35.75 4.58
N LEU A 530 2.07 -34.69 5.00
CA LEU A 530 1.92 -34.21 6.39
C LEU A 530 0.62 -34.68 7.04
#